data_f38314be0dcdef081fcc99e68e674553
#
_entry.id   f38314be0dcdef081fcc99e68e674553
#
_cell.length_a   1.000
_cell.length_b   1.000
_cell.length_c   1.000
_cell.angle_alpha   90.00
_cell.angle_beta   90.00
_cell.angle_gamma   90.00
#
_symmetry.space_group_name_H-M   'P 1'
#
loop_
_entity.id
_entity.type
_entity.pdbx_description
1 polymer ?
#
loop_
_entity_poly.entity_id
_entity_poly.type
_entity_poly.pdbx_seq_one_letter_code
_entity_poly.pdbx_strand_id
1 'polypeptide(L)'
;MKVLIILNDLKNGGVERVLSVIANYLAEKGHQVHVLAIASDCVSYHLAQNVTYEYVPIMRIYKKEGLLKEFKIMSQIHKEIKRINPDAVLGFDDSIIIRSVPSAWLQRKRIVVSERIDPSIYGLPMRIVRQVAYDMAKSVVFQTVDAQKFFPMRTQRKSIVIPNPLTENLPYRVAETNKDIIMACRLRSQKNVHMAIRAFAKFYPGHEDYRLVVYGEGEQLEELKALAAQKGVAENVVFPGHVSDIHKRMTECAMYLSTSDYEGISNSMLEALAIGAPSVCTDCPVGGARMFIENEVNGMLVPVGDEDATAAAMAKIADDPAFAKAISEESVKIRQILGADVICPQWEALLCD
;
A
#
# COMPACT_ATOMS: atom_id res chain seq x y z
N MET A 1 -17.33 -5.62 20.63
CA MET A 1 -17.29 -4.15 20.63
C MET A 1 -17.76 -3.59 19.30
N LYS A 2 -18.09 -2.28 19.25
CA LYS A 2 -18.41 -1.59 18.01
C LYS A 2 -17.21 -0.77 17.52
N VAL A 3 -16.72 -1.10 16.32
CA VAL A 3 -15.57 -0.44 15.69
C VAL A 3 -16.05 0.40 14.53
N LEU A 4 -15.65 1.67 14.48
CA LEU A 4 -15.91 2.57 13.36
C LEU A 4 -14.61 2.76 12.55
N ILE A 5 -14.65 2.42 11.29
CA ILE A 5 -13.60 2.70 10.30
C ILE A 5 -14.07 3.85 9.43
N ILE A 6 -13.32 4.95 9.41
CA ILE A 6 -13.63 6.11 8.56
C ILE A 6 -12.63 6.16 7.42
N LEU A 7 -13.13 6.33 6.19
CA LEU A 7 -12.31 6.38 4.98
C LEU A 7 -12.92 7.33 3.93
N ASN A 8 -12.14 7.67 2.91
CA ASN A 8 -12.65 8.47 1.80
C ASN A 8 -13.61 7.67 0.93
N ASP A 9 -13.19 6.50 0.50
CA ASP A 9 -13.98 5.51 -0.27
C ASP A 9 -13.27 4.14 -0.24
N LEU A 10 -13.87 3.11 -0.84
CA LEU A 10 -13.28 1.78 -0.99
C LEU A 10 -12.86 1.49 -2.44
N LYS A 11 -12.35 2.50 -3.15
CA LYS A 11 -11.78 2.33 -4.50
C LYS A 11 -10.52 1.46 -4.49
N ASN A 12 -10.07 1.12 -5.70
CA ASN A 12 -8.84 0.36 -5.91
C ASN A 12 -7.61 1.08 -5.35
N GLY A 13 -7.25 0.82 -4.10
CA GLY A 13 -6.10 1.39 -3.39
C GLY A 13 -5.53 0.42 -2.36
N GLY A 14 -4.26 0.64 -2.00
CA GLY A 14 -3.58 -0.24 -1.05
C GLY A 14 -4.09 -0.10 0.39
N VAL A 15 -4.49 1.09 0.78
CA VAL A 15 -5.05 1.39 2.12
C VAL A 15 -6.44 0.76 2.25
N GLU A 16 -7.28 0.95 1.25
CA GLU A 16 -8.65 0.47 1.20
C GLU A 16 -8.70 -1.06 1.25
N ARG A 17 -7.76 -1.73 0.57
CA ARG A 17 -7.61 -3.18 0.64
C ARG A 17 -7.24 -3.66 2.05
N VAL A 18 -6.26 -3.05 2.68
CA VAL A 18 -5.86 -3.41 4.06
C VAL A 18 -7.04 -3.22 5.02
N LEU A 19 -7.78 -2.11 4.86
CA LEU A 19 -8.95 -1.85 5.69
C LEU A 19 -10.07 -2.88 5.49
N SER A 20 -10.31 -3.33 4.25
CA SER A 20 -11.30 -4.38 3.99
C SER A 20 -10.93 -5.72 4.64
N VAL A 21 -9.64 -6.10 4.60
CA VAL A 21 -9.16 -7.31 5.29
C VAL A 21 -9.36 -7.21 6.81
N ILE A 22 -8.96 -6.09 7.42
CA ILE A 22 -9.13 -5.86 8.86
C ILE A 22 -10.62 -5.83 9.23
N ALA A 23 -11.47 -5.16 8.44
CA ALA A 23 -12.91 -5.07 8.70
C ALA A 23 -13.57 -6.45 8.68
N ASN A 24 -13.26 -7.27 7.68
CA ASN A 24 -13.79 -8.62 7.55
C ASN A 24 -13.35 -9.49 8.72
N TYR A 25 -12.05 -9.49 9.04
CA TYR A 25 -11.52 -10.23 10.18
C TYR A 25 -12.22 -9.86 11.50
N LEU A 26 -12.33 -8.56 11.80
CA LEU A 26 -13.00 -8.10 13.03
C LEU A 26 -14.48 -8.53 13.07
N ALA A 27 -15.17 -8.47 11.94
CA ALA A 27 -16.56 -8.91 11.84
C ALA A 27 -16.70 -10.42 12.06
N GLU A 28 -15.80 -11.24 11.51
CA GLU A 28 -15.73 -12.69 11.75
C GLU A 28 -15.45 -13.03 13.23
N LYS A 29 -14.69 -12.20 13.94
CA LYS A 29 -14.46 -12.32 15.39
C LYS A 29 -15.64 -11.84 16.25
N GLY A 30 -16.76 -11.45 15.62
CA GLY A 30 -17.98 -11.06 16.32
C GLY A 30 -18.05 -9.59 16.75
N HIS A 31 -17.12 -8.73 16.26
CA HIS A 31 -17.23 -7.30 16.46
C HIS A 31 -18.30 -6.69 15.54
N GLN A 32 -18.97 -5.64 16.00
CA GLN A 32 -19.83 -4.81 15.17
C GLN A 32 -18.98 -3.81 14.39
N VAL A 33 -18.69 -4.09 13.13
CA VAL A 33 -17.85 -3.23 12.30
C VAL A 33 -18.72 -2.32 11.44
N HIS A 34 -18.48 -1.01 11.56
CA HIS A 34 -19.12 0.02 10.75
C HIS A 34 -18.08 0.74 9.91
N VAL A 35 -18.21 0.69 8.60
CA VAL A 35 -17.33 1.36 7.63
C VAL A 35 -18.06 2.56 7.08
N LEU A 36 -17.54 3.76 7.35
CA LEU A 36 -18.12 5.04 6.94
C LEU A 36 -17.27 5.67 5.83
N ALA A 37 -17.78 5.68 4.60
CA ALA A 37 -17.19 6.39 3.47
C ALA A 37 -17.70 7.83 3.42
N ILE A 38 -16.80 8.84 3.22
CA ILE A 38 -17.17 10.26 3.29
C ILE A 38 -16.97 11.05 1.99
N ALA A 39 -16.28 10.51 0.99
CA ALA A 39 -15.99 11.21 -0.27
C ALA A 39 -16.74 10.63 -1.47
N SER A 40 -16.78 9.32 -1.65
CA SER A 40 -17.52 8.68 -2.73
C SER A 40 -18.07 7.30 -2.33
N ASP A 41 -19.19 6.93 -2.98
CA ASP A 41 -19.83 5.63 -2.81
C ASP A 41 -19.26 4.65 -3.84
N CYS A 42 -18.01 4.28 -3.67
CA CYS A 42 -17.33 3.35 -4.55
C CYS A 42 -16.75 2.22 -3.71
N VAL A 43 -17.18 0.98 -4.01
CA VAL A 43 -16.75 -0.23 -3.31
C VAL A 43 -16.12 -1.18 -4.32
N SER A 44 -14.81 -1.36 -4.27
CA SER A 44 -14.05 -2.27 -5.13
C SER A 44 -13.58 -3.53 -4.38
N TYR A 45 -13.61 -3.49 -3.05
CA TYR A 45 -13.19 -4.62 -2.21
C TYR A 45 -14.38 -5.26 -1.52
N HIS A 46 -14.36 -6.58 -1.44
CA HIS A 46 -15.40 -7.35 -0.77
C HIS A 46 -15.42 -7.03 0.73
N LEU A 47 -16.62 -6.73 1.24
CA LEU A 47 -16.90 -6.67 2.67
C LEU A 47 -17.81 -7.83 3.06
N ALA A 48 -17.54 -8.47 4.20
CA ALA A 48 -18.35 -9.53 4.74
C ALA A 48 -19.78 -9.03 5.05
N GLN A 49 -20.78 -9.91 4.97
CA GLN A 49 -22.20 -9.53 5.12
C GLN A 49 -22.54 -8.90 6.48
N ASN A 50 -21.76 -9.19 7.51
CA ASN A 50 -21.90 -8.65 8.85
C ASN A 50 -21.11 -7.34 9.08
N VAL A 51 -20.45 -6.79 8.06
CA VAL A 51 -19.86 -5.43 8.06
C VAL A 51 -20.92 -4.45 7.58
N THR A 52 -21.23 -3.44 8.39
CA THR A 52 -22.13 -2.35 7.97
C THR A 52 -21.33 -1.34 7.16
N TYR A 53 -21.64 -1.17 5.88
CA TYR A 53 -21.08 -0.10 5.04
C TYR A 53 -22.10 1.01 4.86
N GLU A 54 -21.64 2.25 5.04
CA GLU A 54 -22.47 3.46 4.85
C GLU A 54 -21.68 4.54 4.13
N TYR A 55 -22.29 5.17 3.15
CA TYR A 55 -21.75 6.36 2.48
C TYR A 55 -22.50 7.61 2.91
N VAL A 56 -21.78 8.60 3.45
CA VAL A 56 -22.31 9.93 3.76
C VAL A 56 -21.47 10.95 2.98
N PRO A 57 -22.05 11.74 2.05
CA PRO A 57 -21.31 12.60 1.11
C PRO A 57 -20.73 13.85 1.77
N ILE A 58 -20.05 13.73 2.90
CA ILE A 58 -19.53 14.83 3.70
C ILE A 58 -18.60 15.72 2.87
N MET A 59 -17.72 15.14 2.09
CA MET A 59 -16.75 15.88 1.28
C MET A 59 -17.38 16.62 0.09
N ARG A 60 -18.55 16.17 -0.40
CA ARG A 60 -19.26 16.77 -1.53
C ARG A 60 -20.17 17.94 -1.14
N ILE A 61 -20.61 17.97 0.12
CA ILE A 61 -21.55 19.00 0.60
C ILE A 61 -20.91 20.39 0.57
N TYR A 62 -19.58 20.47 0.73
CA TYR A 62 -18.87 21.74 0.87
C TYR A 62 -17.96 21.99 -0.33
N LYS A 63 -18.40 22.84 -1.27
CA LYS A 63 -17.71 23.14 -2.53
C LYS A 63 -16.60 24.20 -2.41
N LYS A 64 -16.72 25.14 -1.46
CA LYS A 64 -15.73 26.23 -1.29
C LYS A 64 -14.57 25.76 -0.43
N GLU A 65 -13.35 25.99 -0.87
CA GLU A 65 -12.14 25.69 -0.11
C GLU A 65 -11.96 26.67 1.08
N GLY A 66 -11.18 26.26 2.08
CA GLY A 66 -10.80 27.09 3.22
C GLY A 66 -11.15 26.47 4.59
N LEU A 67 -10.72 27.15 5.64
CA LEU A 67 -10.86 26.68 7.03
C LEU A 67 -12.32 26.41 7.43
N LEU A 68 -13.27 27.22 6.97
CA LEU A 68 -14.70 27.01 7.26
C LEU A 68 -15.23 25.68 6.71
N LYS A 69 -14.71 25.23 5.56
CA LYS A 69 -15.03 23.91 5.00
C LYS A 69 -14.54 22.80 5.94
N GLU A 70 -13.29 22.88 6.37
CA GLU A 70 -12.70 21.88 7.26
C GLU A 70 -13.47 21.77 8.58
N PHE A 71 -13.86 22.91 9.21
CA PHE A 71 -14.68 22.90 10.41
C PHE A 71 -16.06 22.25 10.19
N LYS A 72 -16.69 22.48 9.04
CA LYS A 72 -17.99 21.87 8.71
C LYS A 72 -17.84 20.35 8.49
N ILE A 73 -16.77 19.91 7.80
CA ILE A 73 -16.46 18.49 7.63
C ILE A 73 -16.26 17.83 9.00
N MET A 74 -15.41 18.42 9.85
CA MET A 74 -15.16 17.89 11.20
C MET A 74 -16.44 17.86 12.04
N SER A 75 -17.29 18.88 11.95
CA SER A 75 -18.59 18.91 12.65
C SER A 75 -19.53 17.79 12.17
N GLN A 76 -19.52 17.49 10.87
CA GLN A 76 -20.35 16.40 10.35
C GLN A 76 -19.79 15.03 10.77
N ILE A 77 -18.47 14.83 10.69
CA ILE A 77 -17.82 13.63 11.23
C ILE A 77 -18.13 13.46 12.72
N HIS A 78 -18.13 14.55 13.48
CA HIS A 78 -18.49 14.52 14.91
C HIS A 78 -19.93 14.01 15.13
N LYS A 79 -20.88 14.45 14.31
CA LYS A 79 -22.28 13.97 14.37
C LYS A 79 -22.39 12.49 14.04
N GLU A 80 -21.65 12.04 13.02
CA GLU A 80 -21.66 10.62 12.63
C GLU A 80 -21.04 9.73 13.71
N ILE A 81 -19.90 10.12 14.32
CA ILE A 81 -19.31 9.39 15.45
C ILE A 81 -20.30 9.33 16.62
N LYS A 82 -21.03 10.43 16.92
CA LYS A 82 -22.04 10.45 17.97
C LYS A 82 -23.24 9.55 17.63
N ARG A 83 -23.72 9.56 16.39
CA ARG A 83 -24.84 8.73 15.91
C ARG A 83 -24.52 7.24 15.97
N ILE A 84 -23.34 6.86 15.46
CA ILE A 84 -22.88 5.47 15.43
C ILE A 84 -22.52 5.00 16.84
N ASN A 85 -22.00 5.91 17.67
CA ASN A 85 -21.55 5.65 19.04
C ASN A 85 -20.61 4.43 19.17
N PRO A 86 -19.46 4.42 18.46
CA PRO A 86 -18.52 3.30 18.49
C PRO A 86 -17.76 3.25 19.84
N ASP A 87 -17.19 2.10 20.16
CA ASP A 87 -16.22 1.95 21.24
C ASP A 87 -14.83 2.43 20.79
N ALA A 88 -14.47 2.11 19.55
CA ALA A 88 -13.19 2.51 18.95
C ALA A 88 -13.37 3.10 17.54
N VAL A 89 -12.47 4.04 17.18
CA VAL A 89 -12.38 4.67 15.86
C VAL A 89 -11.00 4.35 15.26
N LEU A 90 -11.00 3.83 14.04
CA LEU A 90 -9.80 3.50 13.27
C LEU A 90 -9.66 4.44 12.08
N GLY A 91 -8.50 5.12 11.98
CA GLY A 91 -8.19 6.05 10.88
C GLY A 91 -6.85 5.71 10.22
N PHE A 92 -6.84 5.68 8.88
CA PHE A 92 -5.66 5.29 8.12
C PHE A 92 -5.09 6.40 7.23
N ASP A 93 -5.87 7.24 6.70
CA ASP A 93 -5.42 8.32 5.82
C ASP A 93 -5.22 9.61 6.62
N ASP A 94 -4.17 10.38 6.32
CA ASP A 94 -3.90 11.64 7.03
C ASP A 94 -5.08 12.60 7.01
N SER A 95 -5.76 12.68 5.86
CA SER A 95 -6.93 13.54 5.71
C SER A 95 -8.09 13.11 6.60
N ILE A 96 -8.25 11.82 6.83
CA ILE A 96 -9.23 11.25 7.75
C ILE A 96 -8.77 11.41 9.19
N ILE A 97 -7.50 11.13 9.49
CA ILE A 97 -6.93 11.24 10.84
C ILE A 97 -7.11 12.65 11.38
N ILE A 98 -6.67 13.66 10.63
CA ILE A 98 -6.76 15.07 11.06
C ILE A 98 -8.20 15.52 11.33
N ARG A 99 -9.18 15.01 10.57
CA ARG A 99 -10.59 15.39 10.70
C ARG A 99 -11.36 14.59 11.73
N SER A 100 -11.03 13.31 11.92
CA SER A 100 -11.79 12.40 12.80
C SER A 100 -11.25 12.35 14.23
N VAL A 101 -9.94 12.42 14.41
CA VAL A 101 -9.31 12.28 15.72
C VAL A 101 -9.79 13.32 16.73
N PRO A 102 -9.84 14.64 16.44
CA PRO A 102 -10.35 15.61 17.41
C PRO A 102 -11.79 15.33 17.83
N SER A 103 -12.61 14.91 16.86
CA SER A 103 -14.04 14.60 17.12
C SER A 103 -14.22 13.35 17.98
N ALA A 104 -13.45 12.32 17.74
CA ALA A 104 -13.45 11.08 18.51
C ALA A 104 -12.90 11.31 19.93
N TRP A 105 -11.85 12.11 20.06
CA TRP A 105 -11.24 12.47 21.35
C TRP A 105 -12.21 13.24 22.23
N LEU A 106 -12.92 14.25 21.70
CA LEU A 106 -13.94 14.99 22.43
C LEU A 106 -15.07 14.09 22.95
N GLN A 107 -15.37 13.00 22.26
CA GLN A 107 -16.37 12.01 22.64
C GLN A 107 -15.79 10.87 23.49
N ARG A 108 -14.52 10.98 23.92
CA ARG A 108 -13.82 10.00 24.74
C ARG A 108 -13.81 8.59 24.13
N LYS A 109 -13.76 8.52 22.81
CA LYS A 109 -13.65 7.25 22.09
C LYS A 109 -12.20 6.78 22.06
N ARG A 110 -11.99 5.47 22.02
CA ARG A 110 -10.67 4.90 21.73
C ARG A 110 -10.29 5.24 20.29
N ILE A 111 -9.08 5.70 20.06
CA ILE A 111 -8.61 6.15 18.75
C ILE A 111 -7.32 5.41 18.41
N VAL A 112 -7.35 4.65 17.32
CA VAL A 112 -6.18 4.03 16.71
C VAL A 112 -5.97 4.64 15.33
N VAL A 113 -4.77 5.12 15.08
CA VAL A 113 -4.42 5.74 13.78
C VAL A 113 -3.25 5.04 13.14
N SER A 114 -3.17 5.07 11.82
CA SER A 114 -2.09 4.43 11.10
C SER A 114 -1.46 5.32 10.04
N GLU A 115 -0.13 5.44 10.10
CA GLU A 115 0.71 6.07 9.09
C GLU A 115 0.96 5.10 7.94
N ARG A 116 0.73 5.56 6.69
CA ARG A 116 0.74 4.69 5.51
C ARG A 116 1.68 5.14 4.38
N ILE A 117 2.40 6.22 4.59
CA ILE A 117 3.30 6.80 3.59
C ILE A 117 4.58 7.29 4.26
N ASP A 118 5.57 7.67 3.48
CA ASP A 118 6.78 8.32 4.01
C ASP A 118 6.40 9.65 4.71
N PRO A 119 6.59 9.77 6.03
CA PRO A 119 6.24 11.00 6.76
C PRO A 119 7.13 12.19 6.38
N SER A 120 8.26 11.98 5.72
CA SER A 120 9.21 13.03 5.35
C SER A 120 8.69 13.93 4.23
N ILE A 121 7.75 13.46 3.40
CA ILE A 121 7.19 14.22 2.28
C ILE A 121 6.40 15.46 2.69
N TYR A 122 5.97 15.53 3.95
CA TYR A 122 5.15 16.64 4.45
C TYR A 122 5.98 17.82 4.92
N GLY A 123 5.56 19.03 4.55
CA GLY A 123 6.11 20.27 5.08
C GLY A 123 5.78 20.47 6.57
N LEU A 124 6.53 21.37 7.22
CA LEU A 124 6.45 21.62 8.67
C LEU A 124 5.02 21.86 9.20
N PRO A 125 4.13 22.66 8.56
CA PRO A 125 2.77 22.88 9.08
C PRO A 125 1.98 21.57 9.18
N MET A 126 2.04 20.73 8.16
CA MET A 126 1.33 19.44 8.13
C MET A 126 1.91 18.47 9.16
N ARG A 127 3.23 18.45 9.37
CA ARG A 127 3.86 17.64 10.42
C ARG A 127 3.37 18.03 11.81
N ILE A 128 3.18 19.33 12.09
CA ILE A 128 2.64 19.80 13.37
C ILE A 128 1.20 19.34 13.55
N VAL A 129 0.35 19.53 12.55
CA VAL A 129 -1.08 19.13 12.63
C VAL A 129 -1.22 17.61 12.84
N ARG A 130 -0.46 16.81 12.10
CA ARG A 130 -0.43 15.36 12.26
C ARG A 130 0.08 14.94 13.64
N GLN A 131 1.13 15.61 14.14
CA GLN A 131 1.66 15.34 15.48
C GLN A 131 0.60 15.58 16.57
N VAL A 132 -0.17 16.67 16.47
CA VAL A 132 -1.26 16.94 17.40
C VAL A 132 -2.33 15.85 17.35
N ALA A 133 -2.73 15.42 16.16
CA ALA A 133 -3.67 14.30 16.02
C ALA A 133 -3.11 12.98 16.60
N TYR A 134 -1.84 12.71 16.37
CA TYR A 134 -1.20 11.52 16.95
C TYR A 134 -1.08 11.61 18.48
N ASP A 135 -0.82 12.80 19.05
CA ASP A 135 -0.80 12.99 20.51
C ASP A 135 -2.16 12.70 21.16
N MET A 136 -3.26 12.98 20.46
CA MET A 136 -4.64 12.69 20.91
C MET A 136 -5.03 11.21 20.74
N ALA A 137 -4.40 10.49 19.85
CA ALA A 137 -4.68 9.05 19.64
C ALA A 137 -4.18 8.20 20.82
N LYS A 138 -4.89 7.11 21.13
CA LYS A 138 -4.47 6.11 22.12
C LYS A 138 -3.24 5.34 21.62
N SER A 139 -3.28 4.91 20.36
CA SER A 139 -2.20 4.15 19.72
C SER A 139 -1.96 4.62 18.28
N VAL A 140 -0.70 4.57 17.86
CA VAL A 140 -0.26 4.89 16.50
C VAL A 140 0.37 3.66 15.88
N VAL A 141 -0.07 3.28 14.70
CA VAL A 141 0.48 2.14 13.96
C VAL A 141 1.33 2.67 12.81
N PHE A 142 2.57 2.23 12.77
CA PHE A 142 3.48 2.46 11.65
C PHE A 142 3.62 1.20 10.81
N GLN A 143 3.87 1.36 9.53
CA GLN A 143 4.15 0.22 8.65
C GLN A 143 5.59 -0.28 8.82
N THR A 144 6.53 0.62 9.10
CA THR A 144 7.97 0.33 9.17
C THR A 144 8.60 0.94 10.41
N VAL A 145 9.72 0.36 10.83
CA VAL A 145 10.52 0.89 11.94
C VAL A 145 11.09 2.28 11.59
N ASP A 146 11.45 2.51 10.34
CA ASP A 146 12.01 3.80 9.91
C ASP A 146 10.94 4.90 9.94
N ALA A 147 9.70 4.60 9.53
CA ALA A 147 8.58 5.53 9.71
C ALA A 147 8.32 5.84 11.20
N GLN A 148 8.38 4.84 12.07
CA GLN A 148 8.23 5.02 13.51
C GLN A 148 9.32 5.95 14.09
N LYS A 149 10.58 5.73 13.72
CA LYS A 149 11.72 6.52 14.20
C LYS A 149 11.70 7.98 13.76
N PHE A 150 10.97 8.31 12.70
CA PHE A 150 10.80 9.70 12.24
C PHE A 150 10.06 10.57 13.28
N PHE A 151 9.21 9.97 14.10
CA PHE A 151 8.38 10.69 15.08
C PHE A 151 9.07 10.85 16.44
N PRO A 152 8.64 11.85 17.26
CA PRO A 152 9.17 12.04 18.60
C PRO A 152 8.95 10.82 19.51
N MET A 153 9.83 10.66 20.50
CA MET A 153 9.77 9.55 21.48
C MET A 153 8.40 9.39 22.15
N ARG A 154 7.67 10.49 22.38
CA ARG A 154 6.32 10.43 22.97
C ARG A 154 5.32 9.69 22.09
N THR A 155 5.46 9.80 20.75
CA THR A 155 4.67 9.05 19.78
C THR A 155 5.16 7.62 19.67
N GLN A 156 6.48 7.40 19.62
CA GLN A 156 7.07 6.06 19.55
C GLN A 156 6.64 5.17 20.73
N ARG A 157 6.59 5.72 21.97
CA ARG A 157 6.20 4.96 23.18
C ARG A 157 4.79 4.38 23.15
N LYS A 158 3.87 4.96 22.39
CA LYS A 158 2.49 4.49 22.23
C LYS A 158 2.22 3.93 20.84
N SER A 159 3.26 3.59 20.13
CA SER A 159 3.14 3.09 18.77
C SER A 159 3.66 1.66 18.65
N ILE A 160 3.19 1.00 17.62
CA ILE A 160 3.60 -0.34 17.22
C ILE A 160 3.82 -0.36 15.70
N VAL A 161 4.70 -1.24 15.24
CA VAL A 161 4.89 -1.51 13.80
C VAL A 161 4.05 -2.71 13.43
N ILE A 162 3.03 -2.50 12.59
CA ILE A 162 2.19 -3.56 12.02
C ILE A 162 2.22 -3.44 10.50
N PRO A 163 2.80 -4.41 9.79
CA PRO A 163 2.82 -4.42 8.33
C PRO A 163 1.43 -4.68 7.75
N ASN A 164 1.35 -4.64 6.41
CA ASN A 164 0.10 -4.95 5.72
C ASN A 164 -0.16 -6.46 5.72
N PRO A 165 -1.40 -6.90 5.99
CA PRO A 165 -1.79 -8.28 5.76
C PRO A 165 -1.78 -8.58 4.26
N LEU A 166 -1.44 -9.80 3.91
CA LEU A 166 -1.61 -10.32 2.56
C LEU A 166 -3.10 -10.49 2.23
N THR A 167 -3.42 -10.40 0.95
CA THR A 167 -4.72 -10.81 0.44
C THR A 167 -4.88 -12.33 0.60
N GLU A 168 -6.05 -12.77 1.00
CA GLU A 168 -6.36 -14.20 1.11
C GLU A 168 -6.32 -14.89 -0.26
N ASN A 169 -6.07 -16.20 -0.25
CA ASN A 169 -6.12 -17.05 -1.44
C ASN A 169 -5.19 -16.62 -2.59
N LEU A 170 -4.03 -16.03 -2.28
CA LEU A 170 -3.04 -15.74 -3.31
C LEU A 170 -2.58 -17.06 -3.97
N PRO A 171 -2.52 -17.12 -5.31
CA PRO A 171 -1.99 -18.29 -6.01
C PRO A 171 -0.49 -18.45 -5.77
N TYR A 172 0.06 -19.59 -6.18
CA TYR A 172 1.50 -19.81 -6.25
C TYR A 172 1.97 -19.68 -7.69
N ARG A 173 3.26 -19.35 -7.87
CA ARG A 173 3.91 -19.29 -9.16
C ARG A 173 3.78 -20.62 -9.90
N VAL A 174 3.51 -20.56 -11.19
CA VAL A 174 3.47 -21.74 -12.07
C VAL A 174 4.87 -22.17 -12.52
N ALA A 175 5.02 -23.43 -12.93
CA ALA A 175 6.31 -23.95 -13.38
C ALA A 175 6.77 -23.36 -14.72
N GLU A 176 5.83 -23.17 -15.65
CA GLU A 176 6.09 -22.55 -16.95
C GLU A 176 5.73 -21.06 -16.91
N THR A 177 6.72 -20.21 -17.13
CA THR A 177 6.57 -18.77 -17.09
C THR A 177 6.88 -18.14 -18.45
N ASN A 178 6.22 -17.00 -18.72
CA ASN A 178 6.54 -16.17 -19.87
C ASN A 178 7.75 -15.25 -19.59
N LYS A 179 8.09 -14.40 -20.54
CA LYS A 179 9.20 -13.44 -20.43
C LYS A 179 8.75 -12.02 -20.03
N ASP A 180 7.62 -11.89 -19.35
CA ASP A 180 7.12 -10.61 -18.89
C ASP A 180 7.79 -10.19 -17.57
N ILE A 181 8.32 -8.98 -17.55
CA ILE A 181 8.72 -8.25 -16.34
C ILE A 181 7.53 -7.39 -15.95
N ILE A 182 6.90 -7.70 -14.80
CA ILE A 182 5.63 -7.06 -14.43
C ILE A 182 5.86 -5.96 -13.40
N MET A 183 5.26 -4.80 -13.68
CA MET A 183 4.98 -3.76 -12.68
C MET A 183 3.47 -3.67 -12.46
N ALA A 184 3.03 -3.51 -11.19
CA ALA A 184 1.63 -3.30 -10.83
C ALA A 184 1.52 -2.06 -9.94
N CYS A 185 1.25 -0.88 -10.54
CA CYS A 185 1.31 0.39 -9.84
C CYS A 185 0.49 1.49 -10.54
N ARG A 186 0.15 2.56 -9.81
CA ARG A 186 -0.36 3.80 -10.41
C ARG A 186 0.76 4.51 -11.17
N LEU A 187 0.44 5.05 -12.36
CA LEU A 187 1.42 5.78 -13.20
C LEU A 187 1.58 7.22 -12.67
N ARG A 188 2.32 7.35 -11.57
CA ARG A 188 2.64 8.60 -10.87
C ARG A 188 4.14 8.70 -10.60
N SER A 189 4.62 9.91 -10.41
CA SER A 189 6.05 10.19 -10.16
C SER A 189 6.64 9.35 -9.04
N GLN A 190 5.90 9.15 -7.94
CA GLN A 190 6.30 8.29 -6.81
C GLN A 190 6.77 6.89 -7.24
N LYS A 191 6.12 6.30 -8.26
CA LYS A 191 6.39 4.93 -8.71
C LYS A 191 7.58 4.84 -9.66
N ASN A 192 8.05 5.99 -10.15
CA ASN A 192 9.23 6.15 -11.00
C ASN A 192 9.33 5.11 -12.14
N VAL A 193 8.22 4.93 -12.88
CA VAL A 193 8.19 4.02 -14.04
C VAL A 193 9.20 4.45 -15.11
N HIS A 194 9.59 5.74 -15.12
CA HIS A 194 10.67 6.25 -15.98
C HIS A 194 11.99 5.51 -15.74
N MET A 195 12.35 5.29 -14.47
CA MET A 195 13.53 4.50 -14.10
C MET A 195 13.42 3.07 -14.61
N ALA A 196 12.24 2.43 -14.46
CA ALA A 196 12.00 1.08 -14.95
C ALA A 196 12.22 0.96 -16.46
N ILE A 197 11.70 1.91 -17.26
CA ILE A 197 11.89 1.93 -18.71
C ILE A 197 13.36 2.12 -19.08
N ARG A 198 14.07 3.02 -18.39
CA ARG A 198 15.51 3.25 -18.66
C ARG A 198 16.36 2.03 -18.27
N ALA A 199 16.07 1.40 -17.13
CA ALA A 199 16.73 0.16 -16.72
C ALA A 199 16.42 -0.99 -17.68
N PHE A 200 15.15 -1.12 -18.13
CA PHE A 200 14.75 -2.11 -19.11
C PHE A 200 15.49 -1.92 -20.45
N ALA A 201 15.62 -0.68 -20.91
CA ALA A 201 16.37 -0.39 -22.14
C ALA A 201 17.87 -0.77 -22.05
N LYS A 202 18.47 -0.73 -20.86
CA LYS A 202 19.84 -1.22 -20.62
C LYS A 202 19.90 -2.75 -20.53
N PHE A 203 18.86 -3.38 -19.99
CA PHE A 203 18.73 -4.83 -19.91
C PHE A 203 18.42 -5.47 -21.26
N TYR A 204 17.65 -4.80 -22.12
CA TYR A 204 17.10 -5.33 -23.35
C TYR A 204 18.11 -5.92 -24.34
N PRO A 205 19.31 -5.33 -24.58
CA PRO A 205 20.32 -5.97 -25.40
C PRO A 205 20.75 -7.34 -24.84
N GLY A 206 20.50 -8.40 -25.61
CA GLY A 206 20.71 -9.80 -25.20
C GLY A 206 19.52 -10.47 -24.51
N HIS A 207 18.42 -9.71 -24.32
CA HIS A 207 17.17 -10.20 -23.71
C HIS A 207 15.95 -9.74 -24.52
N GLU A 208 16.05 -9.77 -25.85
CA GLU A 208 15.06 -9.18 -26.80
C GLU A 208 13.71 -9.91 -26.75
N ASP A 209 13.65 -11.11 -26.16
CA ASP A 209 12.42 -11.88 -25.94
C ASP A 209 11.64 -11.44 -24.67
N TYR A 210 12.22 -10.55 -23.83
CA TYR A 210 11.56 -10.02 -22.67
C TYR A 210 10.69 -8.80 -22.99
N ARG A 211 9.64 -8.58 -22.15
CA ARG A 211 8.78 -7.41 -22.22
C ARG A 211 8.64 -6.78 -20.83
N LEU A 212 8.60 -5.47 -20.77
CA LEU A 212 8.19 -4.73 -19.58
C LEU A 212 6.69 -4.44 -19.65
N VAL A 213 5.90 -5.06 -18.78
CA VAL A 213 4.44 -4.92 -18.77
C VAL A 213 4.01 -4.16 -17.53
N VAL A 214 3.53 -2.93 -17.71
CA VAL A 214 3.17 -2.00 -16.64
C VAL A 214 1.66 -1.96 -16.48
N TYR A 215 1.13 -2.67 -15.50
CA TYR A 215 -0.28 -2.68 -15.16
C TYR A 215 -0.64 -1.52 -14.24
N GLY A 216 -1.67 -0.79 -14.60
CA GLY A 216 -2.21 0.34 -13.87
C GLY A 216 -2.45 1.57 -14.73
N GLU A 217 -2.95 2.62 -14.11
CA GLU A 217 -3.34 3.87 -14.77
C GLU A 217 -2.74 5.08 -14.05
N GLY A 218 -2.65 6.19 -14.75
CA GLY A 218 -2.21 7.47 -14.20
C GLY A 218 -1.87 8.50 -15.24
N GLU A 219 -1.57 9.70 -14.77
CA GLU A 219 -1.34 10.90 -15.57
C GLU A 219 -0.07 10.83 -16.45
N GLN A 220 0.87 9.96 -16.12
CA GLN A 220 2.16 9.88 -16.82
C GLN A 220 2.16 8.95 -18.05
N LEU A 221 1.02 8.32 -18.41
CA LEU A 221 0.97 7.28 -19.45
C LEU A 221 1.61 7.72 -20.78
N GLU A 222 1.24 8.88 -21.28
CA GLU A 222 1.73 9.35 -22.58
C GLU A 222 3.23 9.74 -22.55
N GLU A 223 3.67 10.31 -21.43
CA GLU A 223 5.09 10.62 -21.19
C GLU A 223 5.93 9.32 -21.15
N LEU A 224 5.43 8.27 -20.50
CA LEU A 224 6.10 6.97 -20.40
C LEU A 224 6.19 6.26 -21.76
N LYS A 225 5.15 6.32 -22.58
CA LYS A 225 5.19 5.80 -23.95
C LYS A 225 6.23 6.53 -24.81
N ALA A 226 6.27 7.87 -24.71
CA ALA A 226 7.27 8.68 -25.40
C ALA A 226 8.70 8.33 -24.97
N LEU A 227 8.92 8.10 -23.68
CA LEU A 227 10.22 7.67 -23.16
C LEU A 227 10.61 6.28 -23.69
N ALA A 228 9.69 5.31 -23.73
CA ALA A 228 9.96 3.98 -24.29
C ALA A 228 10.37 4.05 -25.79
N ALA A 229 9.71 4.93 -26.56
CA ALA A 229 10.08 5.18 -27.93
C ALA A 229 11.47 5.83 -28.05
N GLN A 230 11.75 6.84 -27.24
CA GLN A 230 13.06 7.50 -27.20
C GLN A 230 14.20 6.53 -26.86
N LYS A 231 13.91 5.52 -26.02
CA LYS A 231 14.88 4.51 -25.59
C LYS A 231 14.97 3.31 -26.55
N GLY A 232 14.17 3.26 -27.62
CA GLY A 232 14.19 2.21 -28.63
C GLY A 232 13.54 0.89 -28.17
N VAL A 233 12.68 0.92 -27.14
CA VAL A 233 12.03 -0.27 -26.57
C VAL A 233 10.49 -0.20 -26.60
N ALA A 234 9.92 0.66 -27.47
CA ALA A 234 8.48 0.90 -27.52
C ALA A 234 7.65 -0.38 -27.75
N GLU A 235 8.12 -1.28 -28.60
CA GLU A 235 7.44 -2.54 -28.93
C GLU A 235 7.44 -3.55 -27.78
N ASN A 236 8.38 -3.40 -26.83
CA ASN A 236 8.56 -4.31 -25.71
C ASN A 236 8.12 -3.73 -24.36
N VAL A 237 7.66 -2.45 -24.34
CA VAL A 237 7.08 -1.82 -23.15
C VAL A 237 5.58 -1.68 -23.35
N VAL A 238 4.80 -2.43 -22.58
CA VAL A 238 3.35 -2.57 -22.75
C VAL A 238 2.60 -1.98 -21.57
N PHE A 239 1.55 -1.20 -21.85
CA PHE A 239 0.67 -0.58 -20.83
C PHE A 239 -0.78 -1.07 -21.00
N PRO A 240 -1.16 -2.22 -20.43
CA PRO A 240 -2.50 -2.78 -20.57
C PRO A 240 -3.59 -2.03 -19.79
N GLY A 241 -3.21 -1.07 -18.95
CA GLY A 241 -4.13 -0.42 -18.02
C GLY A 241 -4.37 -1.26 -16.75
N HIS A 242 -5.48 -0.99 -16.06
CA HIS A 242 -5.87 -1.74 -14.87
C HIS A 242 -6.47 -3.11 -15.26
N VAL A 243 -6.07 -4.15 -14.55
CA VAL A 243 -6.61 -5.52 -14.72
C VAL A 243 -7.05 -6.09 -13.38
N SER A 244 -8.09 -6.93 -13.41
CA SER A 244 -8.60 -7.60 -12.20
C SER A 244 -7.85 -8.89 -11.86
N ASP A 245 -7.14 -9.49 -12.83
CA ASP A 245 -6.44 -10.77 -12.73
C ASP A 245 -4.93 -10.63 -12.49
N ILE A 246 -4.48 -9.52 -11.87
CA ILE A 246 -3.06 -9.21 -11.68
C ILE A 246 -2.29 -10.32 -10.98
N HIS A 247 -2.89 -10.98 -9.99
CA HIS A 247 -2.24 -12.09 -9.28
C HIS A 247 -1.97 -13.28 -10.22
N LYS A 248 -2.90 -13.59 -11.14
CA LYS A 248 -2.67 -14.59 -12.17
C LYS A 248 -1.50 -14.20 -13.07
N ARG A 249 -1.42 -12.94 -13.52
CA ARG A 249 -0.29 -12.45 -14.31
C ARG A 249 1.04 -12.60 -13.57
N MET A 250 1.04 -12.32 -12.26
CA MET A 250 2.23 -12.49 -11.42
C MET A 250 2.66 -13.96 -11.29
N THR A 251 1.74 -14.94 -11.36
CA THR A 251 2.14 -16.36 -11.33
C THR A 251 2.89 -16.79 -12.58
N GLU A 252 2.64 -16.15 -13.71
CA GLU A 252 3.15 -16.51 -15.03
C GLU A 252 4.36 -15.67 -15.45
N CYS A 253 4.71 -14.60 -14.73
CA CYS A 253 5.75 -13.66 -15.13
C CYS A 253 7.17 -14.19 -14.92
N ALA A 254 8.14 -13.68 -15.68
CA ALA A 254 9.55 -13.90 -15.43
C ALA A 254 9.99 -13.31 -14.10
N MET A 255 9.61 -12.03 -13.85
CA MET A 255 9.93 -11.32 -12.62
C MET A 255 8.98 -10.16 -12.37
N TYR A 256 8.92 -9.71 -11.11
CA TYR A 256 8.24 -8.50 -10.67
C TYR A 256 9.25 -7.38 -10.48
N LEU A 257 8.91 -6.16 -10.90
CA LEU A 257 9.74 -4.96 -10.77
C LEU A 257 9.01 -3.84 -10.02
N SER A 258 9.69 -3.19 -9.07
CA SER A 258 9.21 -1.99 -8.38
C SER A 258 10.34 -0.97 -8.25
N THR A 259 10.16 0.22 -8.84
CA THR A 259 11.16 1.29 -8.92
C THR A 259 10.78 2.54 -8.13
N SER A 260 9.93 2.40 -7.11
CA SER A 260 9.41 3.53 -6.33
C SER A 260 10.53 4.37 -5.69
N ASP A 261 10.38 5.70 -5.71
CA ASP A 261 11.29 6.63 -5.05
C ASP A 261 11.04 6.70 -3.54
N TYR A 262 9.79 6.52 -3.12
CA TYR A 262 9.38 6.43 -1.71
C TYR A 262 8.09 5.61 -1.61
N GLU A 263 7.96 4.83 -0.52
CA GLU A 263 6.82 3.96 -0.29
C GLU A 263 6.69 3.69 1.21
N GLY A 264 5.48 3.47 1.72
CA GLY A 264 5.32 2.79 3.00
C GLY A 264 5.69 1.32 2.81
N ILE A 265 4.68 0.46 2.67
CA ILE A 265 4.85 -0.93 2.20
C ILE A 265 4.02 -1.12 0.94
N SER A 266 4.64 -1.54 -0.15
CA SER A 266 3.96 -1.85 -1.40
C SER A 266 3.22 -3.18 -1.28
N ASN A 267 1.89 -3.15 -1.38
CA ASN A 267 1.09 -4.38 -1.37
C ASN A 267 1.39 -5.27 -2.57
N SER A 268 1.59 -4.69 -3.75
CA SER A 268 1.92 -5.47 -4.95
C SER A 268 3.28 -6.16 -4.84
N MET A 269 4.25 -5.56 -4.15
CA MET A 269 5.52 -6.21 -3.81
C MET A 269 5.30 -7.39 -2.86
N LEU A 270 4.55 -7.20 -1.77
CA LEU A 270 4.26 -8.28 -0.82
C LEU A 270 3.55 -9.44 -1.51
N GLU A 271 2.62 -9.14 -2.42
CA GLU A 271 1.90 -10.17 -3.19
C GLU A 271 2.81 -10.88 -4.18
N ALA A 272 3.68 -10.15 -4.88
CA ALA A 272 4.65 -10.76 -5.79
C ALA A 272 5.58 -11.73 -5.04
N LEU A 273 6.12 -11.33 -3.88
CA LEU A 273 6.92 -12.21 -3.01
C LEU A 273 6.10 -13.41 -2.54
N ALA A 274 4.87 -13.21 -2.09
CA ALA A 274 4.00 -14.27 -1.60
C ALA A 274 3.58 -15.27 -2.70
N ILE A 275 3.46 -14.82 -3.93
CA ILE A 275 3.21 -15.66 -5.10
C ILE A 275 4.46 -16.46 -5.47
N GLY A 276 5.64 -15.93 -5.19
CA GLY A 276 6.92 -16.49 -5.57
C GLY A 276 7.45 -15.92 -6.90
N ALA A 277 7.01 -14.72 -7.31
CA ALA A 277 7.60 -14.04 -8.45
C ALA A 277 8.97 -13.48 -8.06
N PRO A 278 10.08 -13.86 -8.74
CA PRO A 278 11.39 -13.26 -8.50
C PRO A 278 11.28 -11.74 -8.59
N SER A 279 11.67 -11.02 -7.54
CA SER A 279 11.35 -9.60 -7.42
C SER A 279 12.60 -8.74 -7.38
N VAL A 280 12.60 -7.64 -8.14
CA VAL A 280 13.59 -6.55 -8.08
C VAL A 280 12.90 -5.31 -7.56
N CYS A 281 13.34 -4.76 -6.44
CA CYS A 281 12.71 -3.63 -5.79
C CYS A 281 13.73 -2.58 -5.37
N THR A 282 13.37 -1.29 -5.49
CA THR A 282 14.19 -0.22 -4.93
C THR A 282 14.14 -0.23 -3.40
N ASP A 283 15.29 -0.04 -2.77
CA ASP A 283 15.40 0.17 -1.33
C ASP A 283 15.06 1.62 -0.97
N CYS A 284 13.80 1.98 -1.16
CA CYS A 284 13.33 3.34 -0.98
C CYS A 284 12.90 3.65 0.48
N PRO A 285 12.89 4.94 0.88
CA PRO A 285 12.26 5.37 2.12
C PRO A 285 10.76 4.98 2.15
N VAL A 286 10.23 4.55 3.25
CA VAL A 286 10.78 4.38 4.61
C VAL A 286 11.15 2.92 4.90
N GLY A 287 11.85 2.27 3.99
CA GLY A 287 12.40 0.93 4.21
C GLY A 287 11.41 -0.22 4.12
N GLY A 288 10.26 -0.04 3.45
CA GLY A 288 9.25 -1.09 3.32
C GLY A 288 9.74 -2.32 2.56
N ALA A 289 10.57 -2.15 1.53
CA ALA A 289 11.13 -3.26 0.78
C ALA A 289 12.18 -4.04 1.63
N ARG A 290 13.11 -3.34 2.29
CA ARG A 290 14.17 -3.97 3.11
C ARG A 290 13.65 -4.71 4.35
N MET A 291 12.40 -4.50 4.76
CA MET A 291 11.79 -5.28 5.84
C MET A 291 11.49 -6.72 5.43
N PHE A 292 11.29 -6.97 4.14
CA PHE A 292 10.81 -8.26 3.63
C PHE A 292 11.72 -8.87 2.56
N ILE A 293 12.62 -8.08 2.00
CA ILE A 293 13.60 -8.54 1.02
C ILE A 293 14.99 -8.51 1.65
N GLU A 294 15.55 -9.68 1.81
CA GLU A 294 16.97 -9.88 2.05
C GLU A 294 17.65 -10.07 0.67
N ASN A 295 18.52 -9.12 0.33
CA ASN A 295 19.11 -9.03 -1.00
C ASN A 295 19.80 -10.35 -1.40
N GLU A 296 19.49 -10.85 -2.61
CA GLU A 296 20.00 -12.10 -3.18
C GLU A 296 19.55 -13.38 -2.46
N VAL A 297 18.72 -13.30 -1.42
CA VAL A 297 18.18 -14.45 -0.69
C VAL A 297 16.75 -14.74 -1.11
N ASN A 298 15.86 -13.73 -1.04
CA ASN A 298 14.45 -13.88 -1.38
C ASN A 298 13.94 -12.80 -2.35
N GLY A 299 14.87 -12.04 -2.95
CA GLY A 299 14.63 -11.00 -3.93
C GLY A 299 15.87 -10.15 -4.12
N MET A 300 15.76 -9.12 -4.94
CA MET A 300 16.83 -8.17 -5.24
C MET A 300 16.45 -6.79 -4.71
N LEU A 301 17.34 -6.16 -3.91
CA LEU A 301 17.24 -4.77 -3.51
C LEU A 301 18.26 -3.95 -4.30
N VAL A 302 17.79 -2.85 -4.91
CA VAL A 302 18.63 -1.93 -5.68
C VAL A 302 18.48 -0.50 -5.14
N PRO A 303 19.49 0.36 -5.27
CA PRO A 303 19.38 1.76 -4.85
C PRO A 303 18.30 2.51 -5.65
N VAL A 304 17.66 3.49 -5.01
CA VAL A 304 16.72 4.39 -5.69
C VAL A 304 17.45 5.17 -6.79
N GLY A 305 16.86 5.20 -8.00
CA GLY A 305 17.40 5.94 -9.14
C GLY A 305 18.56 5.24 -9.86
N ASP A 306 19.02 4.08 -9.40
CA ASP A 306 20.11 3.34 -10.01
C ASP A 306 19.62 2.39 -11.12
N GLU A 307 19.62 2.90 -12.34
CA GLU A 307 19.20 2.17 -13.54
C GLU A 307 20.13 1.00 -13.85
N ASP A 308 21.46 1.17 -13.62
CA ASP A 308 22.46 0.15 -13.93
C ASP A 308 22.35 -1.04 -12.97
N ALA A 309 22.23 -0.75 -11.66
CA ALA A 309 21.98 -1.80 -10.67
C ALA A 309 20.67 -2.56 -10.93
N THR A 310 19.62 -1.83 -11.36
CA THR A 310 18.32 -2.43 -11.69
C THR A 310 18.43 -3.33 -12.92
N ALA A 311 19.09 -2.89 -13.99
CA ALA A 311 19.33 -3.69 -15.18
C ALA A 311 20.17 -4.94 -14.88
N ALA A 312 21.23 -4.81 -14.07
CA ALA A 312 22.07 -5.92 -13.63
C ALA A 312 21.30 -6.95 -12.78
N ALA A 313 20.40 -6.48 -11.89
CA ALA A 313 19.55 -7.37 -11.09
C ALA A 313 18.54 -8.13 -11.96
N MET A 314 17.95 -7.50 -12.97
CA MET A 314 17.09 -8.17 -13.94
C MET A 314 17.87 -9.21 -14.75
N ALA A 315 19.07 -8.88 -15.23
CA ALA A 315 19.92 -9.82 -15.99
C ALA A 315 20.31 -11.02 -15.12
N LYS A 316 20.71 -10.81 -13.86
CA LYS A 316 21.04 -11.91 -12.94
C LYS A 316 19.89 -12.93 -12.79
N ILE A 317 18.64 -12.44 -12.68
CA ILE A 317 17.45 -13.31 -12.61
C ILE A 317 17.19 -14.00 -13.95
N ALA A 318 17.37 -13.30 -15.08
CA ALA A 318 17.10 -13.83 -16.41
C ALA A 318 18.12 -14.90 -16.85
N ASP A 319 19.39 -14.70 -16.51
CA ASP A 319 20.53 -15.51 -16.96
C ASP A 319 20.80 -16.71 -16.04
N ASP A 320 20.32 -16.68 -14.79
CA ASP A 320 20.50 -17.76 -13.81
C ASP A 320 19.14 -18.31 -13.34
N PRO A 321 18.57 -19.31 -14.03
CA PRO A 321 17.32 -19.94 -13.65
C PRO A 321 17.37 -20.64 -12.27
N ALA A 322 18.54 -21.09 -11.82
CA ALA A 322 18.70 -21.72 -10.52
C ALA A 322 18.59 -20.65 -9.41
N PHE A 323 19.23 -19.51 -9.60
CA PHE A 323 19.08 -18.36 -8.71
C PHE A 323 17.64 -17.84 -8.69
N ALA A 324 17.01 -17.64 -9.86
CA ALA A 324 15.62 -17.21 -9.96
C ALA A 324 14.68 -18.14 -9.19
N LYS A 325 14.89 -19.47 -9.30
CA LYS A 325 14.12 -20.47 -8.55
C LYS A 325 14.37 -20.36 -7.05
N ALA A 326 15.62 -20.24 -6.63
CA ALA A 326 15.99 -20.18 -5.21
C ALA A 326 15.34 -18.97 -4.52
N ILE A 327 15.44 -17.76 -5.11
CA ILE A 327 14.81 -16.55 -4.53
C ILE A 327 13.28 -16.64 -4.55
N SER A 328 12.68 -17.30 -5.55
CA SER A 328 11.25 -17.57 -5.64
C SER A 328 10.75 -18.46 -4.49
N GLU A 329 11.43 -19.58 -4.24
CA GLU A 329 11.09 -20.53 -3.16
C GLU A 329 11.24 -19.89 -1.77
N GLU A 330 12.26 -19.06 -1.59
CA GLU A 330 12.50 -18.37 -0.32
C GLU A 330 11.49 -17.25 -0.07
N SER A 331 11.15 -16.47 -1.10
CA SER A 331 10.21 -15.33 -0.98
C SER A 331 8.82 -15.74 -0.51
N VAL A 332 8.35 -16.93 -0.86
CA VAL A 332 7.01 -17.44 -0.49
C VAL A 332 6.85 -17.57 1.03
N LYS A 333 7.93 -17.69 1.80
CA LYS A 333 7.89 -17.78 3.27
C LYS A 333 7.25 -16.55 3.93
N ILE A 334 7.19 -15.43 3.23
CA ILE A 334 6.49 -14.21 3.69
C ILE A 334 5.02 -14.48 4.06
N ARG A 335 4.39 -15.50 3.47
CA ARG A 335 3.01 -15.90 3.80
C ARG A 335 2.85 -16.27 5.27
N GLN A 336 3.88 -16.84 5.89
CA GLN A 336 3.84 -17.28 7.28
C GLN A 336 3.84 -16.12 8.27
N ILE A 337 4.31 -14.94 7.85
CA ILE A 337 4.46 -13.77 8.73
C ILE A 337 3.46 -12.66 8.39
N LEU A 338 2.87 -12.65 7.20
CA LEU A 338 1.94 -11.60 6.75
C LEU A 338 0.52 -12.11 6.46
N GLY A 339 0.19 -13.34 6.80
CA GLY A 339 -1.17 -13.84 6.72
C GLY A 339 -2.14 -12.96 7.51
N ALA A 340 -3.40 -12.88 7.09
CA ALA A 340 -4.42 -12.11 7.80
C ALA A 340 -4.62 -12.63 9.23
N ASP A 341 -4.47 -13.94 9.43
CA ASP A 341 -4.51 -14.64 10.73
C ASP A 341 -3.35 -14.27 11.67
N VAL A 342 -2.24 -13.73 11.15
CA VAL A 342 -1.07 -13.26 11.92
C VAL A 342 -1.15 -11.76 12.19
N ILE A 343 -1.57 -10.99 11.18
CA ILE A 343 -1.54 -9.52 11.24
C ILE A 343 -2.80 -8.94 11.89
N CYS A 344 -3.99 -9.44 11.53
CA CYS A 344 -5.24 -8.86 12.04
C CYS A 344 -5.45 -9.00 13.55
N PRO A 345 -5.00 -10.08 14.25
CA PRO A 345 -5.06 -10.13 15.72
C PRO A 345 -4.33 -8.99 16.41
N GLN A 346 -3.26 -8.46 15.83
CA GLN A 346 -2.52 -7.31 16.38
C GLN A 346 -3.37 -6.03 16.33
N TRP A 347 -4.18 -5.86 15.28
CA TRP A 347 -5.14 -4.76 15.18
C TRP A 347 -6.29 -4.92 16.17
N GLU A 348 -6.83 -6.13 16.31
CA GLU A 348 -7.87 -6.45 17.29
C GLU A 348 -7.42 -6.13 18.71
N ALA A 349 -6.21 -6.56 19.10
CA ALA A 349 -5.65 -6.25 20.41
C ALA A 349 -5.59 -4.74 20.66
N LEU A 350 -5.07 -3.94 19.70
CA LEU A 350 -5.01 -2.48 19.85
C LEU A 350 -6.38 -1.80 19.99
N LEU A 351 -7.41 -2.39 19.40
CA LEU A 351 -8.77 -1.87 19.45
C LEU A 351 -9.48 -2.28 20.76
N CYS A 352 -9.14 -3.41 21.34
CA CYS A 352 -9.77 -3.95 22.56
C CYS A 352 -9.09 -3.50 23.86
N ASP A 353 -7.74 -3.34 23.88
CA ASP A 353 -6.94 -2.93 25.06
C ASP A 353 -7.02 -1.42 25.34
#